data_ebf90e94315fd894fe98ac1b3b2b78bd
#
_entry.id   ebf90e94315fd894fe98ac1b3b2b78bd
#
_cell.length_a   1.000
_cell.length_b   1.000
_cell.length_c   1.000
_cell.angle_alpha   90.00
_cell.angle_beta   90.00
_cell.angle_gamma   90.00
#
_symmetry.space_group_name_H-M   'P 1'
#
loop_
_entity.id
_entity.type
_entity.pdbx_description
1 polymer ?
#
loop_
_entity_poly.entity_id
_entity_poly.type
_entity_poly.pdbx_seq_one_letter_code
_entity_poly.pdbx_strand_id
1 'polypeptide(L)'
;MLIFGTIGLFVRAIPLSSGEIALYRSVLAIAAVGVFLLISRRKIDIKSIGRELILLAISGIAMALNWVFLFEAYNYTSISLATVSYYFAPVVVILLSPILFKEKMGTKKWVCSIAATVGLILIIGVSVGAGENHLVGILFGLTAALLYATVILLNKAIRRVGGIERTFLQFVSSLLVLVPYVLLTDGINVTSLDTKEIFMLLIVGLVHTGVTYCLYFSSLGKLSGQSAALLAYVDPLVAVLASVFILNESMTVWQIVGALLVLGFTAINEIELKRIQR
;
A
#
# COMPACT_ATOMS: atom_id res chain seq x y z
N MET A 1 4.68 2.47 10.85
CA MET A 1 4.89 3.39 9.71
C MET A 1 6.35 3.45 9.26
N LEU A 2 7.34 3.71 10.16
CA LEU A 2 8.77 3.69 9.76
C LEU A 2 9.15 2.39 9.03
N ILE A 3 8.72 1.23 9.54
CA ILE A 3 9.02 -0.06 8.94
C ILE A 3 8.40 -0.17 7.53
N PHE A 4 7.15 0.26 7.34
CA PHE A 4 6.52 0.22 6.02
C PHE A 4 7.31 1.04 4.98
N GLY A 5 7.76 2.24 5.33
CA GLY A 5 8.48 3.13 4.42
C GLY A 5 9.84 2.59 3.93
N THR A 6 10.42 1.63 4.63
CA THR A 6 11.69 1.02 4.21
C THR A 6 11.52 -0.19 3.29
N ILE A 7 10.29 -0.66 3.03
CA ILE A 7 10.06 -1.90 2.28
C ILE A 7 10.67 -1.88 0.87
N GLY A 8 10.64 -0.73 0.20
CA GLY A 8 11.18 -0.56 -1.15
C GLY A 8 12.68 -0.89 -1.24
N LEU A 9 13.46 -0.58 -0.18
CA LEU A 9 14.88 -0.90 -0.11
C LEU A 9 15.13 -2.42 -0.15
N PHE A 10 14.31 -3.17 0.59
CA PHE A 10 14.45 -4.63 0.67
C PHE A 10 13.93 -5.30 -0.60
N VAL A 11 12.77 -4.88 -1.10
CA VAL A 11 12.18 -5.43 -2.33
C VAL A 11 13.12 -5.29 -3.51
N ARG A 12 13.75 -4.11 -3.67
CA ARG A 12 14.67 -3.85 -4.78
C ARG A 12 15.97 -4.67 -4.72
N ALA A 13 16.33 -5.18 -3.53
CA ALA A 13 17.52 -5.99 -3.34
C ALA A 13 17.27 -7.51 -3.51
N ILE A 14 16.03 -7.93 -3.75
CA ILE A 14 15.65 -9.33 -3.92
C ILE A 14 15.49 -9.60 -5.42
N PRO A 15 16.31 -10.46 -6.05
CA PRO A 15 16.27 -10.74 -7.49
C PRO A 15 15.15 -11.74 -7.86
N LEU A 16 13.94 -11.49 -7.38
CA LEU A 16 12.72 -12.24 -7.74
C LEU A 16 11.76 -11.32 -8.48
N SER A 17 10.85 -11.91 -9.22
CA SER A 17 9.77 -11.15 -9.85
C SER A 17 8.86 -10.49 -8.82
N SER A 18 8.22 -9.38 -9.22
CA SER A 18 7.27 -8.65 -8.37
C SER A 18 6.13 -9.55 -7.87
N GLY A 19 5.70 -10.52 -8.70
CA GLY A 19 4.71 -11.52 -8.35
C GLY A 19 5.20 -12.49 -7.28
N GLU A 20 6.43 -13.01 -7.43
CA GLU A 20 7.02 -13.91 -6.44
C GLU A 20 7.22 -13.23 -5.08
N ILE A 21 7.73 -12.00 -5.06
CA ILE A 21 7.89 -11.24 -3.81
C ILE A 21 6.52 -11.04 -3.13
N ALA A 22 5.48 -10.67 -3.90
CA ALA A 22 4.13 -10.53 -3.37
C ALA A 22 3.56 -11.86 -2.84
N LEU A 23 3.84 -12.98 -3.51
CA LEU A 23 3.42 -14.32 -3.08
C LEU A 23 4.09 -14.72 -1.75
N TYR A 24 5.42 -14.69 -1.70
CA TYR A 24 6.13 -15.09 -0.48
C TYR A 24 5.83 -14.16 0.69
N ARG A 25 5.70 -12.85 0.44
CA ARG A 25 5.24 -11.89 1.44
C ARG A 25 3.87 -12.28 2.02
N SER A 26 2.93 -12.69 1.17
CA SER A 26 1.59 -13.12 1.60
C SER A 26 1.65 -14.39 2.44
N VAL A 27 2.40 -15.39 2.00
CA VAL A 27 2.55 -16.68 2.72
C VAL A 27 3.17 -16.46 4.10
N LEU A 28 4.26 -15.70 4.17
CA LEU A 28 4.94 -15.39 5.43
C LEU A 28 4.05 -14.56 6.37
N ALA A 29 3.27 -13.62 5.82
CA ALA A 29 2.33 -12.82 6.59
C ALA A 29 1.16 -13.68 7.13
N ILE A 30 0.63 -14.62 6.34
CA ILE A 30 -0.38 -15.58 6.81
C ILE A 30 0.15 -16.37 7.97
N ALA A 31 1.40 -16.87 7.89
CA ALA A 31 2.02 -17.62 8.98
C ALA A 31 2.15 -16.73 10.24
N ALA A 32 2.70 -15.52 10.11
CA ALA A 32 2.90 -14.61 11.24
C ALA A 32 1.59 -14.15 11.88
N VAL A 33 0.61 -13.70 11.08
CA VAL A 33 -0.70 -13.27 11.58
C VAL A 33 -1.50 -14.46 12.11
N GLY A 34 -1.41 -15.62 11.48
CA GLY A 34 -2.03 -16.87 11.95
C GLY A 34 -1.51 -17.27 13.32
N VAL A 35 -0.19 -17.26 13.54
CA VAL A 35 0.41 -17.50 14.86
C VAL A 35 -0.07 -16.46 15.87
N PHE A 36 -0.13 -15.18 15.50
CA PHE A 36 -0.67 -14.12 16.37
C PHE A 36 -2.14 -14.39 16.78
N LEU A 37 -3.00 -14.79 15.83
CA LEU A 37 -4.40 -15.13 16.09
C LEU A 37 -4.53 -16.32 17.04
N LEU A 38 -3.69 -17.36 16.86
CA LEU A 38 -3.65 -18.54 17.72
C LEU A 38 -3.25 -18.18 19.16
N ILE A 39 -2.16 -17.43 19.33
CA ILE A 39 -1.67 -16.99 20.64
C ILE A 39 -2.70 -16.09 21.33
N SER A 40 -3.31 -15.17 20.57
CA SER A 40 -4.34 -14.24 21.07
C SER A 40 -5.70 -14.90 21.28
N ARG A 41 -5.84 -16.20 21.00
CA ARG A 41 -7.10 -16.98 21.09
C ARG A 41 -8.26 -16.35 20.34
N ARG A 42 -8.00 -15.56 19.30
CA ARG A 42 -9.02 -14.93 18.47
C ARG A 42 -9.57 -15.94 17.48
N LYS A 43 -10.90 -16.04 17.42
CA LYS A 43 -11.60 -16.95 16.50
C LYS A 43 -12.19 -16.16 15.35
N ILE A 44 -12.02 -16.68 14.13
CA ILE A 44 -12.67 -16.16 12.93
C ILE A 44 -13.95 -16.97 12.72
N ASP A 45 -15.11 -16.35 12.94
CA ASP A 45 -16.38 -16.99 12.65
C ASP A 45 -16.82 -16.71 11.22
N ILE A 46 -16.37 -17.57 10.30
CA ILE A 46 -16.65 -17.46 8.86
C ILE A 46 -18.16 -17.47 8.56
N LYS A 47 -18.97 -18.16 9.39
CA LYS A 47 -20.41 -18.24 9.18
C LYS A 47 -21.11 -16.90 9.44
N SER A 48 -20.62 -16.13 10.42
CA SER A 48 -21.16 -14.81 10.73
C SER A 48 -20.80 -13.73 9.70
N ILE A 49 -19.73 -13.93 8.92
CA ILE A 49 -19.25 -12.97 7.92
C ILE A 49 -20.25 -12.85 6.75
N GLY A 50 -20.86 -13.97 6.33
CA GLY A 50 -21.89 -13.96 5.30
C GLY A 50 -21.43 -13.33 3.97
N ARG A 51 -22.21 -12.36 3.47
CA ARG A 51 -21.91 -11.67 2.18
C ARG A 51 -20.63 -10.84 2.19
N GLU A 52 -20.14 -10.44 3.36
CA GLU A 52 -18.88 -9.67 3.45
C GLU A 52 -17.66 -10.52 3.07
N LEU A 53 -17.79 -11.87 3.02
CA LEU A 53 -16.72 -12.76 2.56
C LEU A 53 -16.35 -12.48 1.08
N ILE A 54 -17.32 -12.14 0.24
CA ILE A 54 -17.07 -11.77 -1.15
C ILE A 54 -16.29 -10.46 -1.22
N LEU A 55 -16.67 -9.46 -0.41
CA LEU A 55 -15.94 -8.18 -0.35
C LEU A 55 -14.52 -8.38 0.16
N LEU A 56 -14.31 -9.28 1.14
CA LEU A 56 -13.00 -9.67 1.64
C LEU A 56 -12.16 -10.33 0.55
N ALA A 57 -12.74 -11.26 -0.22
CA ALA A 57 -12.05 -11.93 -1.30
C ALA A 57 -11.62 -10.94 -2.39
N ILE A 58 -12.53 -10.07 -2.86
CA ILE A 58 -12.24 -9.03 -3.85
C ILE A 58 -11.16 -8.08 -3.31
N SER A 59 -11.25 -7.69 -2.04
CA SER A 59 -10.26 -6.82 -1.41
C SER A 59 -8.88 -7.49 -1.30
N GLY A 60 -8.82 -8.79 -0.99
CA GLY A 60 -7.58 -9.57 -0.97
C GLY A 60 -6.94 -9.69 -2.36
N ILE A 61 -7.76 -9.93 -3.39
CA ILE A 61 -7.32 -9.94 -4.79
C ILE A 61 -6.76 -8.56 -5.20
N ALA A 62 -7.50 -7.49 -4.91
CA ALA A 62 -7.05 -6.12 -5.19
C ALA A 62 -5.74 -5.79 -4.46
N MET A 63 -5.58 -6.26 -3.21
CA MET A 63 -4.36 -6.08 -2.43
C MET A 63 -3.17 -6.85 -3.04
N ALA A 64 -3.39 -8.06 -3.54
CA ALA A 64 -2.37 -8.85 -4.22
C ALA A 64 -1.86 -8.13 -5.47
N LEU A 65 -2.76 -7.73 -6.35
CA LEU A 65 -2.44 -7.01 -7.58
C LEU A 65 -1.79 -5.65 -7.27
N ASN A 66 -2.27 -4.95 -6.24
CA ASN A 66 -1.66 -3.71 -5.77
C ASN A 66 -0.16 -3.89 -5.48
N TRP A 67 0.23 -4.96 -4.78
CA TRP A 67 1.63 -5.21 -4.46
C TRP A 67 2.45 -5.57 -5.70
N VAL A 68 1.91 -6.39 -6.60
CA VAL A 68 2.58 -6.72 -7.86
C VAL A 68 2.88 -5.44 -8.64
N PHE A 69 1.89 -4.57 -8.83
CA PHE A 69 2.07 -3.31 -9.57
C PHE A 69 2.99 -2.32 -8.85
N LEU A 70 2.94 -2.22 -7.52
CA LEU A 70 3.83 -1.35 -6.77
C LEU A 70 5.29 -1.82 -6.85
N PHE A 71 5.53 -3.12 -6.71
CA PHE A 71 6.88 -3.66 -6.78
C PHE A 71 7.41 -3.59 -8.22
N GLU A 72 6.54 -3.79 -9.21
CA GLU A 72 6.90 -3.58 -10.60
C GLU A 72 7.28 -2.12 -10.86
N ALA A 73 6.58 -1.16 -10.29
CA ALA A 73 6.94 0.25 -10.41
C ALA A 73 8.39 0.53 -9.96
N TYR A 74 8.90 -0.16 -8.93
CA TYR A 74 10.27 -0.01 -8.45
C TYR A 74 11.34 -0.49 -9.45
N ASN A 75 10.96 -1.34 -10.42
CA ASN A 75 11.85 -1.81 -11.49
C ASN A 75 12.01 -0.76 -12.60
N TYR A 76 11.01 0.12 -12.78
CA TYR A 76 10.98 1.10 -13.88
C TYR A 76 11.31 2.52 -13.44
N THR A 77 11.12 2.85 -12.15
CA THR A 77 11.39 4.21 -11.66
C THR A 77 12.01 4.19 -10.26
N SER A 78 12.34 5.38 -9.73
CA SER A 78 12.84 5.50 -8.37
C SER A 78 11.78 5.09 -7.34
N ILE A 79 12.23 4.59 -6.18
CA ILE A 79 11.32 4.26 -5.07
C ILE A 79 10.52 5.49 -4.65
N SER A 80 11.16 6.69 -4.66
CA SER A 80 10.47 7.95 -4.37
C SER A 80 9.29 8.19 -5.30
N LEU A 81 9.51 8.14 -6.63
CA LEU A 81 8.48 8.44 -7.62
C LEU A 81 7.35 7.39 -7.61
N ALA A 82 7.70 6.11 -7.54
CA ALA A 82 6.73 5.03 -7.42
C ALA A 82 5.86 5.20 -6.17
N THR A 83 6.48 5.49 -5.02
CA THR A 83 5.77 5.67 -3.75
C THR A 83 4.88 6.90 -3.76
N VAL A 84 5.34 8.05 -4.26
CA VAL A 84 4.50 9.26 -4.35
C VAL A 84 3.32 9.04 -5.30
N SER A 85 3.52 8.35 -6.43
CA SER A 85 2.45 7.99 -7.35
C SER A 85 1.42 7.06 -6.69
N TYR A 86 1.88 6.08 -5.93
CA TYR A 86 1.05 5.18 -5.13
C TYR A 86 0.22 5.93 -4.07
N TYR A 87 0.80 6.95 -3.41
CA TYR A 87 0.10 7.77 -2.44
C TYR A 87 -0.92 8.75 -3.04
N PHE A 88 -1.20 8.65 -4.32
CA PHE A 88 -2.40 9.24 -4.93
C PHE A 88 -3.69 8.49 -4.56
N ALA A 89 -3.60 7.29 -4.01
CA ALA A 89 -4.75 6.49 -3.57
C ALA A 89 -5.76 7.24 -2.67
N PRO A 90 -5.37 8.03 -1.65
CA PRO A 90 -6.31 8.81 -0.85
C PRO A 90 -7.13 9.80 -1.69
N VAL A 91 -6.55 10.40 -2.73
CA VAL A 91 -7.27 11.30 -3.64
C VAL A 91 -8.38 10.55 -4.37
N VAL A 92 -8.07 9.34 -4.88
CA VAL A 92 -9.06 8.46 -5.52
C VAL A 92 -10.18 8.10 -4.53
N VAL A 93 -9.84 7.76 -3.28
CA VAL A 93 -10.84 7.47 -2.23
C VAL A 93 -11.74 8.67 -1.98
N ILE A 94 -11.18 9.89 -1.88
CA ILE A 94 -11.94 11.12 -1.68
C ILE A 94 -12.93 11.36 -2.81
N LEU A 95 -12.50 11.17 -4.06
CA LEU A 95 -13.33 11.39 -5.24
C LEU A 95 -14.45 10.35 -5.38
N LEU A 96 -14.19 9.09 -5.01
CA LEU A 96 -15.16 7.99 -5.14
C LEU A 96 -16.10 7.86 -3.93
N SER A 97 -15.70 8.32 -2.73
CA SER A 97 -16.53 8.21 -1.51
C SER A 97 -17.91 8.89 -1.64
N PRO A 98 -18.07 10.08 -2.24
CA PRO A 98 -19.38 10.69 -2.44
C PRO A 98 -20.32 9.83 -3.30
N ILE A 99 -19.77 9.17 -4.33
CA ILE A 99 -20.53 8.34 -5.27
C ILE A 99 -20.97 7.05 -4.58
N LEU A 100 -20.03 6.36 -3.90
CA LEU A 100 -20.26 5.04 -3.31
C LEU A 100 -21.00 5.09 -1.98
N PHE A 101 -20.73 6.10 -1.15
CA PHE A 101 -21.27 6.20 0.22
C PHE A 101 -22.19 7.40 0.40
N LYS A 102 -22.52 8.15 -0.68
CA LYS A 102 -23.36 9.35 -0.64
C LYS A 102 -22.86 10.42 0.35
N GLU A 103 -21.56 10.52 0.53
CA GLU A 103 -20.93 11.50 1.42
C GLU A 103 -20.89 12.88 0.75
N LYS A 104 -21.08 13.96 1.54
CA LYS A 104 -20.95 15.32 1.03
C LYS A 104 -19.48 15.67 0.83
N MET A 105 -19.16 16.22 -0.34
CA MET A 105 -17.82 16.69 -0.66
C MET A 105 -17.74 18.21 -0.42
N GLY A 106 -17.07 18.59 0.68
CA GLY A 106 -16.86 20.01 1.00
C GLY A 106 -15.80 20.65 0.09
N THR A 107 -15.82 22.00 0.00
CA THR A 107 -14.89 22.79 -0.83
C THR A 107 -13.43 22.44 -0.57
N LYS A 108 -13.06 22.20 0.68
CA LYS A 108 -11.69 21.82 1.05
C LYS A 108 -11.24 20.51 0.42
N LYS A 109 -12.09 19.48 0.42
CA LYS A 109 -11.77 18.19 -0.21
C LYS A 109 -11.49 18.38 -1.70
N TRP A 110 -12.27 19.25 -2.37
CA TRP A 110 -12.02 19.62 -3.76
C TRP A 110 -10.66 20.30 -3.93
N VAL A 111 -10.35 21.33 -3.12
CA VAL A 111 -9.06 22.04 -3.20
C VAL A 111 -7.90 21.07 -2.98
N CYS A 112 -7.96 20.21 -1.96
CA CYS A 112 -6.91 19.24 -1.67
C CYS A 112 -6.74 18.24 -2.81
N SER A 113 -7.84 17.76 -3.40
CA SER A 113 -7.78 16.80 -4.53
C SER A 113 -7.19 17.46 -5.79
N ILE A 114 -7.58 18.70 -6.10
CA ILE A 114 -7.01 19.45 -7.23
C ILE A 114 -5.52 19.69 -7.02
N ALA A 115 -5.11 20.17 -5.84
CA ALA A 115 -3.71 20.41 -5.53
C ALA A 115 -2.85 19.15 -5.62
N ALA A 116 -3.34 18.02 -5.09
CA ALA A 116 -2.65 16.74 -5.22
C ALA A 116 -2.58 16.26 -6.69
N THR A 117 -3.63 16.51 -7.49
CA THR A 117 -3.64 16.19 -8.92
C THR A 117 -2.62 17.04 -9.69
N VAL A 118 -2.53 18.35 -9.38
CA VAL A 118 -1.51 19.24 -9.95
C VAL A 118 -0.10 18.72 -9.59
N GLY A 119 0.11 18.33 -8.33
CA GLY A 119 1.37 17.72 -7.88
C GLY A 119 1.74 16.49 -8.69
N LEU A 120 0.79 15.60 -8.95
CA LEU A 120 1.01 14.41 -9.77
C LEU A 120 1.35 14.77 -11.23
N ILE A 121 0.65 15.76 -11.82
CA ILE A 121 0.94 16.24 -13.17
C ILE A 121 2.37 16.80 -13.28
N LEU A 122 2.85 17.53 -12.26
CA LEU A 122 4.23 18.02 -12.23
C LEU A 122 5.24 16.87 -12.21
N ILE A 123 4.98 15.81 -11.45
CA ILE A 123 5.83 14.61 -11.40
C ILE A 123 5.87 13.93 -12.78
N ILE A 124 4.71 13.70 -13.39
CA ILE A 124 4.59 13.05 -14.69
C ILE A 124 5.25 13.90 -15.78
N GLY A 125 4.94 15.21 -15.82
CA GLY A 125 5.42 16.12 -16.88
C GLY A 125 6.94 16.19 -16.99
N VAL A 126 7.64 16.17 -15.84
CA VAL A 126 9.11 16.16 -15.83
C VAL A 126 9.66 14.76 -16.17
N SER A 127 8.94 13.71 -15.78
CA SER A 127 9.36 12.33 -16.00
C SER A 127 9.27 11.91 -17.48
N VAL A 128 8.35 12.49 -18.25
CA VAL A 128 8.26 12.30 -19.71
C VAL A 128 9.53 12.74 -20.43
N GLY A 129 10.22 13.79 -19.94
CA GLY A 129 11.50 14.24 -20.47
C GLY A 129 12.72 13.43 -19.99
N ALA A 130 12.56 12.61 -18.94
CA ALA A 130 13.66 11.86 -18.32
C ALA A 130 13.83 10.42 -18.86
N GLY A 131 12.94 9.97 -19.74
CA GLY A 131 12.96 8.65 -20.37
C GLY A 131 11.64 7.87 -20.22
N GLU A 132 11.36 7.00 -21.18
CA GLU A 132 10.10 6.23 -21.25
C GLU A 132 9.89 5.34 -20.03
N ASN A 133 10.95 4.79 -19.44
CA ASN A 133 10.87 3.88 -18.31
C ASN A 133 10.26 4.55 -17.07
N HIS A 134 10.59 5.80 -16.77
CA HIS A 134 10.01 6.51 -15.61
C HIS A 134 8.50 6.68 -15.71
N LEU A 135 7.98 6.94 -16.90
CA LEU A 135 6.55 7.06 -17.13
C LEU A 135 5.84 5.71 -16.87
N VAL A 136 6.42 4.61 -17.37
CA VAL A 136 5.89 3.25 -17.13
C VAL A 136 5.83 2.96 -15.62
N GLY A 137 6.90 3.27 -14.87
CA GLY A 137 6.93 3.09 -13.42
C GLY A 137 5.86 3.92 -12.70
N ILE A 138 5.64 5.17 -13.11
CA ILE A 138 4.58 6.03 -12.56
C ILE A 138 3.20 5.45 -12.85
N LEU A 139 2.96 4.93 -14.07
CA LEU A 139 1.69 4.30 -14.43
C LEU A 139 1.44 3.03 -13.61
N PHE A 140 2.46 2.22 -13.37
CA PHE A 140 2.35 1.08 -12.44
C PHE A 140 2.03 1.55 -11.02
N GLY A 141 2.71 2.60 -10.51
CA GLY A 141 2.42 3.20 -9.21
C GLY A 141 0.98 3.73 -9.10
N LEU A 142 0.45 4.38 -10.14
CA LEU A 142 -0.94 4.84 -10.19
C LEU A 142 -1.94 3.68 -10.25
N THR A 143 -1.63 2.63 -11.01
CA THR A 143 -2.47 1.41 -11.03
C THR A 143 -2.51 0.77 -9.65
N ALA A 144 -1.37 0.68 -8.98
CA ALA A 144 -1.31 0.25 -7.58
C ALA A 144 -2.13 1.17 -6.67
N ALA A 145 -2.13 2.50 -6.88
CA ALA A 145 -2.94 3.45 -6.14
C ALA A 145 -4.45 3.21 -6.30
N LEU A 146 -4.91 2.94 -7.52
CA LEU A 146 -6.31 2.62 -7.81
C LEU A 146 -6.74 1.32 -7.09
N LEU A 147 -5.91 0.29 -7.13
CA LEU A 147 -6.15 -0.97 -6.43
C LEU A 147 -6.15 -0.78 -4.91
N TYR A 148 -5.23 0.03 -4.37
CA TYR A 148 -5.21 0.35 -2.94
C TYR A 148 -6.43 1.17 -2.51
N ALA A 149 -6.86 2.14 -3.32
CA ALA A 149 -8.11 2.85 -3.10
C ALA A 149 -9.31 1.88 -3.06
N THR A 150 -9.34 0.89 -3.95
CA THR A 150 -10.35 -0.18 -3.95
C THR A 150 -10.32 -0.97 -2.64
N VAL A 151 -9.15 -1.36 -2.15
CA VAL A 151 -8.99 -2.04 -0.84
C VAL A 151 -9.56 -1.18 0.29
N ILE A 152 -9.24 0.12 0.32
CA ILE A 152 -9.72 1.06 1.35
C ILE A 152 -11.26 1.17 1.30
N LEU A 153 -11.83 1.34 0.11
CA LEU A 153 -13.28 1.50 -0.07
C LEU A 153 -14.04 0.23 0.31
N LEU A 154 -13.54 -0.95 -0.09
CA LEU A 154 -14.11 -2.23 0.32
C LEU A 154 -13.99 -2.45 1.83
N ASN A 155 -12.85 -2.14 2.43
CA ASN A 155 -12.64 -2.22 3.87
C ASN A 155 -13.59 -1.31 4.66
N LYS A 156 -13.98 -0.16 4.10
CA LYS A 156 -14.99 0.73 4.68
C LYS A 156 -16.39 0.10 4.68
N ALA A 157 -16.69 -0.73 3.68
CA ALA A 157 -17.97 -1.44 3.56
C ALA A 157 -18.04 -2.67 4.51
N ILE A 158 -16.90 -3.29 4.84
CA ILE A 158 -16.80 -4.47 5.72
C ILE A 158 -16.87 -4.02 7.18
N ARG A 159 -17.86 -4.47 7.94
CA ARG A 159 -18.12 -4.02 9.32
C ARG A 159 -18.12 -5.15 10.35
N ARG A 160 -18.34 -6.40 9.95
CA ARG A 160 -18.53 -7.54 10.85
C ARG A 160 -17.23 -8.21 11.28
N VAL A 161 -16.11 -7.89 10.62
CA VAL A 161 -14.82 -8.55 10.83
C VAL A 161 -13.81 -7.57 11.41
N GLY A 162 -13.13 -7.96 12.49
CA GLY A 162 -12.06 -7.19 13.10
C GLY A 162 -10.89 -6.93 12.15
N GLY A 163 -10.07 -5.89 12.44
CA GLY A 163 -8.99 -5.47 11.53
C GLY A 163 -7.95 -6.57 11.26
N ILE A 164 -7.53 -7.31 12.29
CA ILE A 164 -6.52 -8.37 12.16
C ILE A 164 -7.09 -9.58 11.42
N GLU A 165 -8.29 -10.03 11.82
CA GLU A 165 -9.00 -11.15 11.20
C GLU A 165 -9.30 -10.85 9.72
N ARG A 166 -9.69 -9.60 9.42
CA ARG A 166 -9.90 -9.11 8.05
C ARG A 166 -8.63 -9.21 7.23
N THR A 167 -7.52 -8.69 7.75
CA THR A 167 -6.24 -8.71 7.07
C THR A 167 -5.75 -10.14 6.82
N PHE A 168 -5.94 -11.04 7.80
CA PHE A 168 -5.63 -12.46 7.62
C PHE A 168 -6.42 -13.07 6.45
N LEU A 169 -7.73 -12.84 6.41
CA LEU A 169 -8.58 -13.34 5.32
C LEU A 169 -8.24 -12.70 3.96
N GLN A 170 -7.85 -11.44 3.94
CA GLN A 170 -7.36 -10.78 2.73
C GLN A 170 -6.05 -11.38 2.23
N PHE A 171 -5.11 -11.70 3.13
CA PHE A 171 -3.87 -12.41 2.75
C PHE A 171 -4.17 -13.81 2.22
N VAL A 172 -5.07 -14.56 2.84
CA VAL A 172 -5.50 -15.86 2.33
C VAL A 172 -6.13 -15.71 0.93
N SER A 173 -7.01 -14.73 0.75
CA SER A 173 -7.64 -14.46 -0.54
C SER A 173 -6.65 -13.99 -1.61
N SER A 174 -5.57 -13.31 -1.23
CA SER A 174 -4.53 -12.89 -2.19
C SER A 174 -3.84 -14.07 -2.87
N LEU A 175 -3.73 -15.21 -2.19
CA LEU A 175 -3.14 -16.42 -2.77
C LEU A 175 -3.94 -16.98 -3.94
N LEU A 176 -5.26 -16.73 -4.00
CA LEU A 176 -6.11 -17.17 -5.12
C LEU A 176 -5.65 -16.59 -6.47
N VAL A 177 -5.00 -15.43 -6.44
CA VAL A 177 -4.46 -14.78 -7.65
C VAL A 177 -2.95 -14.94 -7.72
N LEU A 178 -2.22 -14.75 -6.62
CA LEU A 178 -0.75 -14.78 -6.64
C LEU A 178 -0.20 -16.17 -6.99
N VAL A 179 -0.81 -17.25 -6.49
CA VAL A 179 -0.33 -18.61 -6.81
C VAL A 179 -0.46 -18.90 -8.32
N PRO A 180 -1.66 -18.82 -8.93
CA PRO A 180 -1.75 -19.08 -10.37
C PRO A 180 -0.96 -18.07 -11.20
N TYR A 181 -0.91 -16.79 -10.79
CA TYR A 181 -0.13 -15.78 -11.51
C TYR A 181 1.35 -16.17 -11.58
N VAL A 182 1.98 -16.46 -10.43
CA VAL A 182 3.41 -16.81 -10.36
C VAL A 182 3.69 -18.10 -11.12
N LEU A 183 2.84 -19.12 -11.00
CA LEU A 183 3.02 -20.40 -11.70
C LEU A 183 2.89 -20.27 -13.23
N LEU A 184 2.10 -19.32 -13.73
CA LEU A 184 1.87 -19.09 -15.15
C LEU A 184 2.85 -18.10 -15.78
N THR A 185 3.52 -17.26 -14.99
CA THR A 185 4.49 -16.27 -15.48
C THR A 185 5.92 -16.74 -15.27
N ASP A 186 6.48 -16.50 -14.11
CA ASP A 186 7.91 -16.62 -13.83
C ASP A 186 8.28 -17.95 -13.15
N GLY A 187 7.28 -18.70 -12.67
CA GLY A 187 7.51 -19.91 -11.87
C GLY A 187 8.01 -19.59 -10.46
N ILE A 188 8.57 -20.60 -9.80
CA ILE A 188 9.07 -20.51 -8.42
C ILE A 188 10.59 -20.53 -8.46
N ASN A 189 11.23 -19.38 -8.19
CA ASN A 189 12.68 -19.19 -8.29
C ASN A 189 13.36 -18.95 -6.93
N VAL A 190 12.67 -19.16 -5.81
CA VAL A 190 13.21 -18.94 -4.45
C VAL A 190 14.47 -19.74 -4.16
N THR A 191 14.67 -20.87 -4.85
CA THR A 191 15.87 -21.72 -4.71
C THR A 191 17.11 -21.11 -5.34
N SER A 192 16.99 -20.08 -6.17
CA SER A 192 18.11 -19.34 -6.74
C SER A 192 18.68 -18.27 -5.83
N LEU A 193 17.98 -17.96 -4.73
CA LEU A 193 18.38 -16.91 -3.79
C LEU A 193 19.56 -17.33 -2.93
N ASP A 194 20.46 -16.37 -2.70
CA ASP A 194 21.51 -16.53 -1.71
C ASP A 194 20.98 -16.33 -0.27
N THR A 195 21.81 -16.59 0.73
CA THR A 195 21.44 -16.49 2.15
C THR A 195 21.00 -15.07 2.53
N LYS A 196 21.62 -14.03 1.96
CA LYS A 196 21.30 -12.63 2.23
C LYS A 196 19.94 -12.25 1.63
N GLU A 197 19.68 -12.70 0.43
CA GLU A 197 18.41 -12.45 -0.30
C GLU A 197 17.24 -13.16 0.38
N ILE A 198 17.44 -14.41 0.84
CA ILE A 198 16.46 -15.14 1.66
C ILE A 198 16.18 -14.37 2.95
N PHE A 199 17.21 -13.88 3.62
CA PHE A 199 17.04 -13.08 4.84
C PHE A 199 16.25 -11.80 4.59
N MET A 200 16.51 -11.10 3.48
CA MET A 200 15.74 -9.93 3.06
C MET A 200 14.28 -10.28 2.78
N LEU A 201 14.01 -11.39 2.10
CA LEU A 201 12.66 -11.88 1.83
C LEU A 201 11.90 -12.20 3.13
N LEU A 202 12.56 -12.84 4.10
CA LEU A 202 12.00 -13.11 5.42
C LEU A 202 11.67 -11.80 6.17
N ILE A 203 12.55 -10.79 6.10
CA ILE A 203 12.28 -9.46 6.69
C ILE A 203 11.04 -8.84 6.04
N VAL A 204 10.93 -8.87 4.71
CA VAL A 204 9.76 -8.31 3.99
C VAL A 204 8.48 -9.03 4.40
N GLY A 205 8.48 -10.35 4.44
CA GLY A 205 7.29 -11.12 4.78
C GLY A 205 6.91 -11.09 6.25
N LEU A 206 7.87 -11.37 7.13
CA LEU A 206 7.60 -11.48 8.57
C LEU A 206 7.55 -10.12 9.26
N VAL A 207 8.56 -9.25 9.02
CA VAL A 207 8.67 -7.97 9.73
C VAL A 207 7.81 -6.91 9.06
N HIS A 208 8.08 -6.57 7.79
CA HIS A 208 7.34 -5.49 7.10
C HIS A 208 5.85 -5.81 6.91
N THR A 209 5.51 -7.10 6.82
CA THR A 209 4.11 -7.49 6.62
C THR A 209 3.53 -8.08 7.91
N GLY A 210 3.95 -9.25 8.34
CA GLY A 210 3.33 -9.95 9.46
C GLY A 210 3.29 -9.16 10.76
N VAL A 211 4.47 -8.87 11.32
CA VAL A 211 4.59 -8.17 12.61
C VAL A 211 4.04 -6.75 12.52
N THR A 212 4.38 -6.02 11.46
CA THR A 212 3.97 -4.62 11.31
C THR A 212 2.47 -4.47 11.17
N TYR A 213 1.79 -5.36 10.45
CA TYR A 213 0.33 -5.36 10.38
C TYR A 213 -0.31 -5.72 11.75
N CYS A 214 0.24 -6.69 12.49
CA CYS A 214 -0.24 -6.99 13.84
C CYS A 214 -0.09 -5.78 14.76
N LEU A 215 1.07 -5.11 14.76
CA LEU A 215 1.31 -3.91 15.55
C LEU A 215 0.39 -2.76 15.14
N TYR A 216 0.24 -2.53 13.84
CA TYR A 216 -0.62 -1.48 13.29
C TYR A 216 -2.07 -1.64 13.74
N PHE A 217 -2.67 -2.81 13.50
CA PHE A 217 -4.08 -3.05 13.86
C PHE A 217 -4.32 -3.14 15.36
N SER A 218 -3.35 -3.64 16.13
CA SER A 218 -3.43 -3.64 17.60
C SER A 218 -3.35 -2.24 18.20
N SER A 219 -2.61 -1.34 17.56
CA SER A 219 -2.44 0.04 18.00
C SER A 219 -3.58 0.95 17.53
N LEU A 220 -4.19 0.65 16.38
CA LEU A 220 -5.20 1.50 15.74
C LEU A 220 -6.42 1.74 16.65
N GLY A 221 -6.83 0.73 17.42
CA GLY A 221 -7.92 0.84 18.38
C GLY A 221 -7.64 1.75 19.59
N LYS A 222 -6.37 2.08 19.84
CA LYS A 222 -5.92 2.95 20.94
C LYS A 222 -5.61 4.37 20.49
N LEU A 223 -5.55 4.62 19.19
CA LEU A 223 -5.25 5.93 18.62
C LEU A 223 -6.53 6.66 18.22
N SER A 224 -6.54 7.97 18.38
CA SER A 224 -7.52 8.78 17.67
C SER A 224 -7.27 8.57 16.17
N GLY A 225 -8.35 8.48 15.39
CA GLY A 225 -8.13 8.30 13.97
C GLY A 225 -7.34 9.44 13.31
N GLN A 226 -7.33 10.65 13.91
CA GLN A 226 -6.51 11.79 13.48
C GLN A 226 -5.01 11.47 13.65
N SER A 227 -4.64 10.89 14.80
CA SER A 227 -3.28 10.43 15.04
C SER A 227 -2.90 9.28 14.10
N ALA A 228 -3.82 8.34 13.85
CA ALA A 228 -3.59 7.23 12.93
C ALA A 228 -3.38 7.72 11.49
N ALA A 229 -4.18 8.68 11.03
CA ALA A 229 -4.05 9.28 9.70
C ALA A 229 -2.71 10.03 9.55
N LEU A 230 -2.35 10.88 10.51
CA LEU A 230 -1.05 11.58 10.49
C LEU A 230 0.14 10.63 10.47
N LEU A 231 0.09 9.57 11.28
CA LEU A 231 1.15 8.57 11.31
C LEU A 231 1.28 7.81 9.98
N ALA A 232 0.20 7.66 9.20
CA ALA A 232 0.26 7.01 7.90
C ALA A 232 1.16 7.75 6.90
N TYR A 233 1.30 9.10 7.03
CA TYR A 233 2.18 9.88 6.15
C TYR A 233 3.67 9.77 6.50
N VAL A 234 4.02 9.15 7.62
CA VAL A 234 5.42 8.80 7.94
C VAL A 234 5.99 7.80 6.94
N ASP A 235 5.17 6.86 6.46
CA ASP A 235 5.56 5.84 5.51
C ASP A 235 6.14 6.44 4.20
N PRO A 236 5.41 7.25 3.40
CA PRO A 236 5.97 7.82 2.18
C PRO A 236 7.13 8.78 2.43
N LEU A 237 7.14 9.50 3.56
CA LEU A 237 8.27 10.36 3.91
C LEU A 237 9.53 9.52 4.12
N VAL A 238 9.43 8.40 4.84
CA VAL A 238 10.55 7.49 5.04
C VAL A 238 10.99 6.87 3.72
N ALA A 239 10.06 6.47 2.85
CA ALA A 239 10.39 5.90 1.54
C ALA A 239 11.18 6.90 0.68
N VAL A 240 10.74 8.16 0.61
CA VAL A 240 11.44 9.23 -0.13
C VAL A 240 12.81 9.50 0.48
N LEU A 241 12.92 9.67 1.80
CA LEU A 241 14.20 9.90 2.47
C LEU A 241 15.17 8.72 2.27
N ALA A 242 14.68 7.49 2.41
CA ALA A 242 15.49 6.30 2.20
C ALA A 242 15.98 6.18 0.75
N SER A 243 15.13 6.49 -0.22
CA SER A 243 15.48 6.50 -1.63
C SER A 243 16.58 7.53 -1.94
N VAL A 244 16.43 8.76 -1.46
CA VAL A 244 17.42 9.83 -1.70
C VAL A 244 18.73 9.59 -0.93
N PHE A 245 18.68 9.27 0.37
CA PHE A 245 19.88 9.23 1.21
C PHE A 245 20.59 7.87 1.23
N ILE A 246 19.87 6.77 0.99
CA ILE A 246 20.45 5.41 1.02
C ILE A 246 20.76 4.93 -0.39
N LEU A 247 19.83 5.14 -1.34
CA LEU A 247 20.02 4.70 -2.73
C LEU A 247 20.65 5.77 -3.62
N ASN A 248 20.86 7.00 -3.11
CA ASN A 248 21.37 8.15 -3.87
C ASN A 248 20.51 8.46 -5.12
N GLU A 249 19.21 8.20 -5.06
CA GLU A 249 18.30 8.54 -6.15
C GLU A 249 18.08 10.06 -6.19
N SER A 250 18.31 10.68 -7.37
CA SER A 250 18.12 12.11 -7.54
C SER A 250 16.66 12.44 -7.83
N MET A 251 16.17 13.54 -7.26
CA MET A 251 14.88 14.13 -7.59
C MET A 251 15.08 15.52 -8.14
N THR A 252 14.36 15.84 -9.21
CA THR A 252 14.32 17.22 -9.73
C THR A 252 13.51 18.12 -8.80
N VAL A 253 13.73 19.43 -8.86
CA VAL A 253 12.97 20.40 -8.05
C VAL A 253 11.46 20.27 -8.28
N TRP A 254 11.02 20.03 -9.51
CA TRP A 254 9.62 19.87 -9.85
C TRP A 254 9.02 18.57 -9.27
N GLN A 255 9.79 17.49 -9.24
CA GLN A 255 9.37 16.24 -8.58
C GLN A 255 9.23 16.42 -7.07
N ILE A 256 10.15 17.19 -6.44
CA ILE A 256 10.04 17.52 -5.01
C ILE A 256 8.80 18.38 -4.75
N VAL A 257 8.55 19.41 -5.55
CA VAL A 257 7.35 20.25 -5.43
C VAL A 257 6.08 19.41 -5.61
N GLY A 258 6.06 18.56 -6.65
CA GLY A 258 4.95 17.65 -6.90
C GLY A 258 4.70 16.68 -5.74
N ALA A 259 5.75 16.09 -5.19
CA ALA A 259 5.67 15.20 -4.02
C ALA A 259 5.11 15.94 -2.79
N LEU A 260 5.57 17.16 -2.52
CA LEU A 260 5.05 17.98 -1.42
C LEU A 260 3.57 18.34 -1.61
N LEU A 261 3.14 18.61 -2.83
CA LEU A 261 1.72 18.85 -3.13
C LEU A 261 0.88 17.59 -2.90
N VAL A 262 1.30 16.43 -3.44
CA VAL A 262 0.56 15.17 -3.27
C VAL A 262 0.48 14.80 -1.78
N LEU A 263 1.60 14.70 -1.09
CA LEU A 263 1.66 14.25 0.29
C LEU A 263 1.09 15.30 1.26
N GLY A 264 1.41 16.57 1.06
CA GLY A 264 0.98 17.66 1.92
C GLY A 264 -0.54 17.86 1.87
N PHE A 265 -1.14 17.94 0.68
CA PHE A 265 -2.58 18.17 0.57
C PHE A 265 -3.40 16.93 0.92
N THR A 266 -2.92 15.73 0.67
CA THR A 266 -3.58 14.52 1.17
C THR A 266 -3.52 14.46 2.70
N ALA A 267 -2.39 14.78 3.33
CA ALA A 267 -2.27 14.89 4.78
C ALA A 267 -3.20 15.97 5.38
N ILE A 268 -3.24 17.17 4.79
CA ILE A 268 -4.13 18.26 5.22
C ILE A 268 -5.60 17.84 5.16
N ASN A 269 -5.99 17.09 4.12
CA ASN A 269 -7.36 16.61 4.00
C ASN A 269 -7.74 15.63 5.12
N GLU A 270 -6.82 14.75 5.54
CA GLU A 270 -7.07 13.78 6.61
C GLU A 270 -7.15 14.43 8.00
N ILE A 271 -6.38 15.48 8.28
CA ILE A 271 -6.35 16.16 9.58
C ILE A 271 -7.70 16.75 10.00
N GLU A 272 -8.48 17.29 9.05
CA GLU A 272 -9.72 18.04 9.37
C GLU A 272 -11.02 17.24 9.29
N LEU A 273 -11.02 16.06 8.69
CA LEU A 273 -12.23 15.22 8.66
C LEU A 273 -12.83 14.97 10.06
N LYS A 274 -12.09 15.27 11.12
CA LYS A 274 -12.46 15.06 12.52
C LYS A 274 -12.76 16.32 13.33
N ARG A 275 -12.48 17.51 12.79
CA ARG A 275 -12.96 18.75 13.44
C ARG A 275 -14.47 18.94 13.27
N ILE A 276 -15.04 18.29 12.24
CA ILE A 276 -16.46 18.41 11.87
C ILE A 276 -17.32 17.31 12.54
N GLN A 277 -16.71 16.27 13.09
CA GLN A 277 -17.41 15.18 13.79
C GLN A 277 -17.45 15.34 15.34
N ARG A 278 -16.96 16.44 15.87
CA ARG A 278 -17.17 16.92 17.23
C ARG A 278 -18.18 18.06 17.23
#